data_11d2efb7448e0a9efe0ac2ebcfd9d9ad
#
_entry.id   11d2efb7448e0a9efe0ac2ebcfd9d9ad
#
_cell.length_a   1.000
_cell.length_b   1.000
_cell.length_c   1.000
_cell.angle_alpha   90.00
_cell.angle_beta   90.00
_cell.angle_gamma   90.00
#
_symmetry.space_group_name_H-M   'P 1'
#
loop_
_entity.id
_entity.type
_entity.pdbx_description
1 polymer ?
#
loop_
_entity_poly.entity_id
_entity_poly.type
_entity_poly.pdbx_seq_one_letter_code
_entity_poly.pdbx_strand_id
1 'polypeptide(L)'
;MPTMDFFPQRPPVSPKIYAYELIGVASHRGYIKVGYTERDVDTRIREQTHTVAVPYRVLETWPAMRSDGSCFTDKDLHAVLRRKGFRQLNEGEDRNEWFRCTVNDVKAAVYAVRNRTENVENRTNDFSIQSYDIRISSI
;
A
#
# COMPACT_ATOMS: atom_id res chain seq x y z
N MET A 1 37.75 -19.47 5.26
CA MET A 1 37.40 -18.16 5.41
C MET A 1 36.48 -17.68 4.34
N PRO A 2 35.45 -17.18 4.71
CA PRO A 2 34.49 -16.78 3.75
C PRO A 2 34.95 -15.57 3.03
N THR A 3 34.89 -15.64 1.76
CA THR A 3 35.28 -14.52 0.96
C THR A 3 34.39 -13.35 1.18
N MET A 4 33.18 -13.60 1.60
CA MET A 4 32.27 -12.49 1.80
C MET A 4 32.77 -11.54 2.87
N ASP A 5 33.71 -11.95 3.68
CA ASP A 5 34.23 -11.06 4.67
C ASP A 5 35.01 -9.92 4.06
N PHE A 6 35.38 -10.01 2.81
CA PHE A 6 36.10 -8.96 2.19
C PHE A 6 35.17 -7.86 1.69
N PHE A 7 33.90 -8.10 1.65
CA PHE A 7 32.97 -7.11 1.17
C PHE A 7 32.11 -6.63 2.31
N PRO A 8 31.86 -5.36 2.40
CA PRO A 8 30.98 -4.84 3.45
C PRO A 8 29.64 -5.55 3.32
N GLN A 9 29.16 -6.07 4.42
CA GLN A 9 27.88 -6.71 4.40
C GLN A 9 26.81 -5.66 4.29
N ARG A 10 25.95 -5.83 3.32
CA ARG A 10 24.82 -4.93 3.20
C ARG A 10 23.87 -5.28 4.33
N PRO A 11 23.33 -4.29 5.04
CA PRO A 11 22.34 -4.59 6.07
C PRO A 11 21.18 -5.35 5.44
N PRO A 12 20.56 -6.24 6.16
CA PRO A 12 19.42 -6.96 5.63
C PRO A 12 18.35 -5.98 5.18
N VAL A 13 17.81 -6.22 4.00
CA VAL A 13 16.76 -5.38 3.48
C VAL A 13 15.46 -5.80 4.13
N SER A 14 14.71 -4.84 4.59
CA SER A 14 13.42 -5.12 5.21
C SER A 14 12.37 -4.26 4.50
N PRO A 15 11.94 -4.68 3.32
CA PRO A 15 11.00 -3.88 2.54
C PRO A 15 9.66 -3.78 3.23
N LYS A 16 9.08 -2.60 3.21
CA LYS A 16 7.83 -2.33 3.90
C LYS A 16 6.90 -1.52 3.02
N ILE A 17 5.63 -1.81 3.17
CA ILE A 17 4.58 -0.94 2.69
C ILE A 17 4.20 -0.07 3.89
N TYR A 18 3.93 1.19 3.67
CA TYR A 18 3.46 2.06 4.73
C TYR A 18 2.26 2.87 4.26
N ALA A 19 1.40 3.20 5.21
CA ALA A 19 0.24 4.03 4.95
C ALA A 19 0.27 5.18 5.93
N TYR A 20 0.15 6.42 5.45
CA TYR A 20 0.12 7.57 6.34
C TYR A 20 -0.85 8.62 5.83
N GLU A 21 -1.22 9.53 6.71
CA GLU A 21 -2.08 10.64 6.37
C GLU A 21 -1.41 11.93 6.80
N LEU A 22 -1.79 13.03 6.15
CA LEU A 22 -1.32 14.35 6.54
C LEU A 22 -2.29 14.94 7.55
N ILE A 23 -1.76 15.70 8.49
CA ILE A 23 -2.59 16.30 9.54
C ILE A 23 -2.76 17.78 9.21
N GLY A 24 -4.00 18.22 9.19
CA GLY A 24 -4.28 19.66 9.01
C GLY A 24 -4.21 20.17 7.59
N VAL A 25 -4.18 19.28 6.61
CA VAL A 25 -4.14 19.69 5.21
C VAL A 25 -5.49 19.35 4.59
N ALA A 26 -6.28 20.37 4.34
CA ALA A 26 -7.67 20.15 3.90
C ALA A 26 -7.77 19.39 2.57
N SER A 27 -6.84 19.63 1.65
CA SER A 27 -6.90 18.96 0.36
C SER A 27 -6.66 17.47 0.45
N HIS A 28 -6.05 17.01 1.53
CA HIS A 28 -5.71 15.60 1.71
C HIS A 28 -6.57 14.91 2.76
N ARG A 29 -7.61 15.60 3.23
CA ARG A 29 -8.45 15.02 4.27
C ARG A 29 -9.17 13.78 3.74
N GLY A 30 -9.07 12.68 4.47
CA GLY A 30 -9.66 11.41 4.06
C GLY A 30 -8.85 10.63 3.06
N TYR A 31 -7.67 11.14 2.69
CA TYR A 31 -6.78 10.43 1.78
C TYR A 31 -5.61 9.83 2.54
N ILE A 32 -5.21 8.65 2.12
CA ILE A 32 -4.08 7.94 2.70
C ILE A 32 -3.05 7.74 1.62
N LYS A 33 -1.80 8.01 1.93
CA LYS A 33 -0.72 7.70 1.01
C LYS A 33 -0.21 6.30 1.28
N VAL A 34 -0.07 5.52 0.23
CA VAL A 34 0.44 4.17 0.29
C VAL A 34 1.79 4.15 -0.40
N GLY A 35 2.83 3.85 0.33
CA GLY A 35 4.19 3.89 -0.20
C GLY A 35 4.99 2.66 0.15
N TYR A 36 6.20 2.62 -0.38
CA TYR A 36 7.11 1.50 -0.22
C TYR A 36 8.49 2.04 0.14
N THR A 37 9.17 1.38 1.04
CA THR A 37 10.54 1.73 1.36
C THR A 37 11.32 0.51 1.83
N GLU A 38 12.61 0.53 1.59
CA GLU A 38 13.52 -0.47 2.15
C GLU A 38 14.27 0.12 3.32
N ARG A 39 13.96 1.35 3.68
CA ARG A 39 14.61 2.06 4.76
C ARG A 39 13.60 2.36 5.85
N ASP A 40 14.02 3.14 6.82
CA ASP A 40 13.13 3.57 7.89
C ASP A 40 11.96 4.37 7.33
N VAL A 41 10.76 4.05 7.77
CA VAL A 41 9.54 4.65 7.23
C VAL A 41 9.51 6.16 7.52
N ASP A 42 9.83 6.56 8.74
CA ASP A 42 9.80 7.99 9.07
C ASP A 42 10.82 8.78 8.26
N THR A 43 11.99 8.22 8.02
CA THR A 43 12.99 8.86 7.19
C THR A 43 12.45 9.06 5.79
N ARG A 44 11.82 8.03 5.23
CA ARG A 44 11.28 8.12 3.88
C ARG A 44 10.17 9.16 3.78
N ILE A 45 9.28 9.20 4.76
CA ILE A 45 8.20 10.17 4.74
C ILE A 45 8.75 11.60 4.87
N ARG A 46 9.74 11.78 5.75
CA ARG A 46 10.33 13.10 5.90
C ARG A 46 11.02 13.57 4.63
N GLU A 47 11.61 12.66 3.88
CA GLU A 47 12.20 13.02 2.60
C GLU A 47 11.13 13.49 1.62
N GLN A 48 9.97 12.91 1.66
CA GLN A 48 8.88 13.27 0.75
C GLN A 48 8.21 14.58 1.15
N THR A 49 8.22 14.92 2.43
CA THR A 49 7.52 16.09 2.90
C THR A 49 8.47 17.21 3.34
N HIS A 50 9.77 17.05 3.13
CA HIS A 50 10.77 17.96 3.73
C HIS A 50 10.61 19.41 3.31
N THR A 51 10.14 19.67 2.12
CA THR A 51 10.03 21.04 1.66
C THR A 51 8.88 21.77 2.33
N VAL A 52 7.91 21.05 2.85
CA VAL A 52 6.72 21.68 3.41
C VAL A 52 6.62 21.47 4.90
N ALA A 53 7.33 20.54 5.46
CA ALA A 53 7.31 20.26 6.90
C ALA A 53 5.89 20.05 7.42
N VAL A 54 5.09 19.26 6.70
CA VAL A 54 3.72 19.02 7.07
C VAL A 54 3.64 17.90 8.10
N PRO A 55 2.87 18.07 9.16
CA PRO A 55 2.69 16.98 10.13
C PRO A 55 2.00 15.79 9.47
N TYR A 56 2.40 14.60 9.88
CA TYR A 56 1.81 13.39 9.34
C TYR A 56 1.63 12.36 10.45
N ARG A 57 0.82 11.35 10.17
CA ARG A 57 0.62 10.24 11.11
C ARG A 57 0.74 8.94 10.32
N VAL A 58 1.67 8.08 10.75
CA VAL A 58 1.78 6.76 10.16
C VAL A 58 0.64 5.91 10.73
N LEU A 59 -0.19 5.38 9.86
CA LEU A 59 -1.34 4.60 10.28
C LEU A 59 -0.97 3.14 10.50
N GLU A 60 -0.16 2.59 9.61
CA GLU A 60 0.27 1.20 9.75
C GLU A 60 1.39 0.90 8.76
N THR A 61 2.17 -0.11 9.05
CA THR A 61 3.19 -0.60 8.13
C THR A 61 3.06 -2.11 8.03
N TRP A 62 3.48 -2.67 6.91
CA TRP A 62 3.42 -4.11 6.68
C TRP A 62 4.67 -4.56 5.96
N PRO A 63 5.18 -5.76 6.25
CA PRO A 63 6.27 -6.30 5.46
C PRO A 63 5.84 -6.45 4.00
N ALA A 64 6.71 -6.11 3.09
CA ALA A 64 6.44 -6.20 1.66
C ALA A 64 7.11 -7.43 1.05
N MET A 65 7.16 -8.50 1.81
CA MET A 65 7.77 -9.73 1.37
C MET A 65 6.80 -10.88 1.57
N ARG A 66 6.70 -11.73 0.59
CA ARG A 66 5.84 -12.91 0.67
C ARG A 66 6.58 -14.03 1.36
N SER A 67 5.86 -15.08 1.74
CA SER A 67 6.47 -16.21 2.44
C SER A 67 7.51 -16.94 1.60
N ASP A 68 7.42 -16.83 0.27
CA ASP A 68 8.40 -17.47 -0.59
C ASP A 68 9.63 -16.59 -0.82
N GLY A 69 9.71 -15.45 -0.14
CA GLY A 69 10.85 -14.54 -0.26
C GLY A 69 10.72 -13.50 -1.36
N SER A 70 9.70 -13.60 -2.21
CA SER A 70 9.51 -12.59 -3.23
C SER A 70 8.94 -11.32 -2.61
N CYS A 71 9.20 -10.17 -3.23
CA CYS A 71 8.76 -8.89 -2.71
C CYS A 71 7.71 -8.28 -3.61
N PHE A 72 6.93 -7.38 -3.05
CA PHE A 72 5.98 -6.59 -3.83
C PHE A 72 6.16 -5.14 -3.42
N THR A 73 5.60 -4.22 -4.18
CA THR A 73 5.77 -2.80 -3.91
C THR A 73 4.42 -2.12 -3.82
N ASP A 74 4.46 -0.83 -3.52
CA ASP A 74 3.26 -0.02 -3.46
C ASP A 74 2.51 0.01 -4.77
N LYS A 75 3.20 -0.19 -5.90
CA LYS A 75 2.52 -0.17 -7.19
C LYS A 75 1.53 -1.30 -7.33
N ASP A 76 1.85 -2.44 -6.75
CA ASP A 76 0.90 -3.57 -6.76
C ASP A 76 -0.35 -3.22 -5.97
N LEU A 77 -0.18 -2.52 -4.85
CA LEU A 77 -1.30 -2.13 -4.04
C LEU A 77 -2.12 -1.03 -4.71
N HIS A 78 -1.42 -0.08 -5.36
CA HIS A 78 -2.14 0.97 -6.08
C HIS A 78 -3.05 0.37 -7.15
N ALA A 79 -2.58 -0.66 -7.83
CA ALA A 79 -3.38 -1.33 -8.84
C ALA A 79 -4.64 -1.97 -8.24
N VAL A 80 -4.49 -2.60 -7.09
CA VAL A 80 -5.63 -3.22 -6.42
C VAL A 80 -6.64 -2.15 -5.99
N LEU A 81 -6.15 -1.08 -5.39
CA LEU A 81 -7.03 -0.01 -4.91
C LEU A 81 -7.77 0.66 -6.06
N ARG A 82 -7.08 0.87 -7.18
CA ARG A 82 -7.75 1.44 -8.36
C ARG A 82 -8.83 0.51 -8.89
N ARG A 83 -8.54 -0.79 -8.95
CA ARG A 83 -9.55 -1.73 -9.44
C ARG A 83 -10.75 -1.80 -8.54
N LYS A 84 -10.57 -1.58 -7.26
CA LYS A 84 -11.69 -1.58 -6.33
C LYS A 84 -12.46 -0.24 -6.36
N GLY A 85 -11.99 0.71 -7.12
CA GLY A 85 -12.72 1.95 -7.32
C GLY A 85 -12.46 3.04 -6.31
N PHE A 86 -11.40 2.93 -5.50
CA PHE A 86 -11.08 3.98 -4.55
C PHE A 86 -10.59 5.22 -5.29
N ARG A 87 -11.08 6.37 -4.87
CA ARG A 87 -10.76 7.62 -5.52
C ARG A 87 -9.33 8.03 -5.25
N GLN A 88 -8.63 8.51 -6.27
CA GLN A 88 -7.29 9.03 -6.13
C GLN A 88 -7.31 10.53 -6.09
N LEU A 89 -6.29 11.12 -5.46
CA LEU A 89 -6.16 12.56 -5.43
C LEU A 89 -5.82 13.05 -6.82
N ASN A 90 -6.46 14.11 -7.26
CA ASN A 90 -6.28 14.61 -8.61
C ASN A 90 -5.21 15.66 -8.75
N GLU A 91 -4.64 16.13 -7.66
CA GLU A 91 -3.68 17.22 -7.67
C GLU A 91 -2.37 16.82 -7.05
N GLY A 92 -1.29 17.45 -7.43
CA GLY A 92 0.00 17.21 -6.83
C GLY A 92 0.80 16.18 -7.60
N GLU A 93 2.09 16.13 -7.28
CA GLU A 93 3.01 15.26 -8.00
C GLU A 93 2.82 13.79 -7.70
N ASP A 94 2.44 13.48 -6.49
CA ASP A 94 2.25 12.08 -6.09
C ASP A 94 0.77 11.75 -5.98
N ARG A 95 -0.06 12.40 -6.79
CA ARG A 95 -1.50 12.19 -6.75
C ARG A 95 -1.89 10.71 -6.92
N ASN A 96 -1.08 9.97 -7.62
CA ASN A 96 -1.41 8.57 -7.90
C ASN A 96 -1.17 7.66 -6.71
N GLU A 97 -0.59 8.17 -5.66
CA GLU A 97 -0.27 7.38 -4.47
C GLU A 97 -1.20 7.68 -3.30
N TRP A 98 -2.09 8.66 -3.46
CA TRP A 98 -3.02 9.04 -2.40
C TRP A 98 -4.41 8.53 -2.76
N PHE A 99 -4.98 7.76 -1.87
CA PHE A 99 -6.29 7.15 -2.10
C PHE A 99 -7.26 7.52 -1.00
N ARG A 100 -8.51 7.77 -1.39
CA ARG A 100 -9.56 8.05 -0.42
C ARG A 100 -10.08 6.72 0.06
N CYS A 101 -9.54 6.24 1.16
CA CYS A 101 -9.86 4.93 1.70
C CYS A 101 -9.49 4.88 3.17
N THR A 102 -9.75 3.77 3.82
CA THR A 102 -9.39 3.56 5.21
C THR A 102 -8.14 2.70 5.29
N VAL A 103 -7.52 2.65 6.45
CA VAL A 103 -6.36 1.79 6.66
C VAL A 103 -6.75 0.32 6.49
N ASN A 104 -7.99 -0.04 6.79
CA ASN A 104 -8.44 -1.41 6.60
C ASN A 104 -8.52 -1.76 5.12
N ASP A 105 -8.86 -0.80 4.27
CA ASP A 105 -8.87 -1.01 2.83
C ASP A 105 -7.46 -1.30 2.32
N VAL A 106 -6.47 -0.56 2.85
CA VAL A 106 -5.08 -0.78 2.48
C VAL A 106 -4.62 -2.16 2.98
N LYS A 107 -5.00 -2.51 4.20
CA LYS A 107 -4.63 -3.79 4.78
C LYS A 107 -5.16 -4.95 3.92
N ALA A 108 -6.40 -4.84 3.47
CA ALA A 108 -6.99 -5.86 2.61
C ALA A 108 -6.22 -5.99 1.30
N ALA A 109 -5.79 -4.85 0.74
CA ALA A 109 -4.99 -4.87 -0.48
C ALA A 109 -3.63 -5.53 -0.24
N VAL A 110 -3.00 -5.24 0.91
CA VAL A 110 -1.72 -5.85 1.26
C VAL A 110 -1.87 -7.38 1.33
N TYR A 111 -2.92 -7.84 1.98
CA TYR A 111 -3.12 -9.29 2.11
C TYR A 111 -3.39 -9.93 0.77
N ALA A 112 -4.16 -9.29 -0.09
CA ALA A 112 -4.45 -9.83 -1.41
C ALA A 112 -3.17 -9.96 -2.24
N VAL A 113 -2.33 -8.93 -2.23
CA VAL A 113 -1.09 -8.97 -2.99
C VAL A 113 -0.13 -9.98 -2.39
N ARG A 114 -0.03 -10.00 -1.06
CA ARG A 114 0.87 -10.94 -0.39
C ARG A 114 0.51 -12.38 -0.69
N ASN A 115 -0.78 -12.68 -0.74
CA ASN A 115 -1.25 -14.04 -0.96
C ASN A 115 -1.53 -14.34 -2.42
N ARG A 116 -1.26 -13.39 -3.32
CA ARG A 116 -1.46 -13.53 -4.76
C ARG A 116 -2.91 -13.82 -5.11
N THR A 117 -3.83 -13.17 -4.39
CA THR A 117 -5.26 -13.38 -4.61
C THR A 117 -5.95 -12.17 -5.22
N GLU A 118 -5.19 -11.14 -5.59
CA GLU A 118 -5.78 -9.92 -6.11
C GLU A 118 -6.65 -10.16 -7.35
N ASN A 119 -6.25 -11.06 -8.23
CA ASN A 119 -7.03 -11.35 -9.41
C ASN A 119 -8.17 -12.30 -9.13
N VAL A 120 -7.96 -13.21 -8.22
CA VAL A 120 -8.99 -14.16 -7.84
C VAL A 120 -10.12 -13.42 -7.12
N GLU A 121 -9.77 -12.48 -6.26
CA GLU A 121 -10.76 -11.68 -5.59
C GLU A 121 -11.63 -10.94 -6.55
N ASN A 122 -11.06 -10.34 -7.56
CA ASN A 122 -11.81 -9.60 -8.54
C ASN A 122 -12.81 -10.50 -9.25
N ARG A 123 -12.38 -11.67 -9.63
CA ARG A 123 -13.29 -12.57 -10.30
C ARG A 123 -14.40 -13.05 -9.38
N THR A 124 -14.07 -13.29 -8.15
CA THR A 124 -15.06 -13.73 -7.18
C THR A 124 -16.10 -12.65 -6.97
N ASN A 125 -15.67 -11.41 -6.92
CA ASN A 125 -16.60 -10.32 -6.75
C ASN A 125 -17.53 -10.20 -7.93
N ASP A 126 -17.01 -10.31 -9.13
CA ASP A 126 -17.83 -10.24 -10.31
C ASP A 126 -18.84 -11.35 -10.30
N PHE A 127 -18.43 -12.53 -9.90
CA PHE A 127 -19.29 -13.63 -9.85
C PHE A 127 -20.36 -13.40 -8.81
N SER A 128 -20.01 -12.91 -7.66
CA SER A 128 -20.99 -12.69 -6.63
C SER A 128 -22.06 -11.74 -7.06
N ILE A 129 -21.70 -10.70 -7.73
CA ILE A 129 -22.66 -9.75 -8.19
C ILE A 129 -23.65 -10.40 -9.09
N GLN A 130 -23.20 -11.29 -9.92
CA GLN A 130 -24.09 -11.92 -10.82
C GLN A 130 -24.98 -12.94 -10.18
N SER A 131 -24.46 -13.65 -9.21
CA SER A 131 -25.28 -14.70 -8.66
C SER A 131 -26.09 -14.23 -7.51
N TYR A 132 -25.77 -13.17 -6.86
CA TYR A 132 -26.46 -12.87 -5.75
C TYR A 132 -27.58 -12.31 -5.84
N ASP A 133 -27.73 -11.70 -6.69
CA ASP A 133 -28.87 -11.19 -6.83
C ASP A 133 -29.72 -12.14 -6.56
N ILE A 134 -29.26 -13.06 -6.41
CA ILE A 134 -29.80 -14.10 -6.18
C ILE A 134 -29.73 -14.40 -4.91
N ARG A 135 -29.14 -14.27 -4.33
CA ARG A 135 -28.99 -14.56 -3.18
C ARG A 135 -28.97 -13.72 -2.37
N ILE A 136 -29.03 -13.06 -2.80
CA ILE A 136 -28.88 -12.65 -2.27
C ILE A 136 -29.28 -12.27 -2.06
N SER A 137 -29.58 -12.24 -2.56
CA SER A 137 -29.73 -12.45 -2.52
C SER A 137 -29.76 -12.81 -2.23
N SER A 138 -29.54 -13.19 -2.44
CA SER A 138 -29.36 -13.80 -2.31
C SER A 138 -29.09 -13.98 -1.93
N ILE A 139 -28.87 -13.72 -2.09
CA ILE A 139 -28.36 -14.04 -2.09
C ILE A 139 -28.35 -14.12 -1.89
#